data_e0b1f7d27c4a4caf8c26a909c2955b21
#
_entry.id   e0b1f7d27c4a4caf8c26a909c2955b21
#
_cell.length_a   1.000
_cell.length_b   1.000
_cell.length_c   1.000
_cell.angle_alpha   90.00
_cell.angle_beta   90.00
_cell.angle_gamma   90.00
#
_symmetry.space_group_name_H-M   'P 1'
#
loop_
_entity.id
_entity.type
_entity.pdbx_description
1 polymer ?
#
loop_
_entity_poly.entity_id
_entity_poly.type
_entity_poly.pdbx_seq_one_letter_code
_entity_poly.pdbx_strand_id
1 'polypeptide(L)'
;RYGASFSVPSRESGNPDSCRTTLMRDSGFPLSRERTELREALVPLPLAALRIDPDIAAPLAQAGLKTIGQLLDLPRAPPAARFRQYFVRRIDQALGIEDEPITPRLPLPSFLAEQRFAEPIGRAEDVLGTILQLARELARAMERHGKGARRLQIALFRTDGKVARIDVGTAAPLREPERIRRLFIDKLTTLGDEADPGFGFDVIRLSALVVERLDPVQAGLSAGDPAREIAHLIDRLMARFGAECVQRLVSQDTHIPELAS
;
A
#
# COMPACT_ATOMS: atom_id res chain seq x y z
N ARG A 1 -45.53 -2.36 -21.71
CA ARG A 1 -45.06 -1.07 -22.21
C ARG A 1 -44.71 -0.18 -21.03
N TYR A 2 -43.45 -0.22 -20.60
CA TYR A 2 -42.82 0.87 -19.86
C TYR A 2 -41.35 0.91 -20.31
N GLY A 3 -41.03 1.89 -21.14
CA GLY A 3 -39.67 2.22 -21.52
C GLY A 3 -39.04 3.07 -20.41
N ALA A 4 -38.00 2.58 -19.78
CA ALA A 4 -37.11 3.36 -18.95
C ALA A 4 -35.91 3.79 -19.79
N SER A 5 -35.87 5.07 -20.12
CA SER A 5 -34.77 5.76 -20.80
C SER A 5 -33.62 5.91 -19.80
N PHE A 6 -32.50 5.23 -20.03
CA PHE A 6 -31.25 5.47 -19.33
C PHE A 6 -30.51 6.62 -20.01
N SER A 7 -30.49 7.79 -19.37
CA SER A 7 -29.57 8.87 -19.70
C SER A 7 -28.17 8.52 -19.20
N VAL A 8 -27.24 8.38 -20.15
CA VAL A 8 -25.80 8.27 -19.88
C VAL A 8 -25.26 9.69 -19.73
N PRO A 9 -24.64 10.07 -18.60
CA PRO A 9 -23.93 11.33 -18.51
C PRO A 9 -22.62 11.26 -19.28
N SER A 10 -22.36 12.31 -20.06
CA SER A 10 -21.18 12.53 -20.88
C SER A 10 -19.90 12.50 -20.05
N ARG A 11 -18.88 11.81 -20.55
CA ARG A 11 -17.51 11.80 -20.04
C ARG A 11 -16.92 13.20 -20.12
N GLU A 12 -16.73 13.85 -19.00
CA GLU A 12 -15.68 14.86 -18.83
C GLU A 12 -14.39 14.16 -18.42
N SER A 13 -13.32 14.51 -19.13
CA SER A 13 -11.96 14.02 -18.91
C SER A 13 -11.46 14.45 -17.53
N GLY A 14 -11.62 13.60 -16.54
CA GLY A 14 -11.07 13.79 -15.20
C GLY A 14 -9.65 13.23 -15.13
N ASN A 15 -8.73 14.09 -14.75
CA ASN A 15 -7.34 13.84 -14.43
C ASN A 15 -7.18 12.65 -13.43
N PRO A 16 -6.30 11.64 -13.69
CA PRO A 16 -6.15 10.47 -12.83
C PRO A 16 -5.52 10.73 -11.44
N ASP A 17 -5.15 11.98 -11.13
CA ASP A 17 -4.48 12.32 -9.86
C ASP A 17 -5.41 12.62 -8.68
N SER A 18 -6.73 12.46 -8.80
CA SER A 18 -7.68 12.84 -7.76
C SER A 18 -8.16 11.71 -6.84
N CYS A 19 -7.61 10.50 -6.93
CA CYS A 19 -7.87 9.46 -5.93
C CYS A 19 -6.88 9.53 -4.76
N ARG A 20 -6.71 10.73 -4.17
CA ARG A 20 -6.11 10.86 -2.84
C ARG A 20 -7.09 10.28 -1.85
N THR A 21 -6.73 9.16 -1.28
CA THR A 21 -7.33 8.57 -0.09
C THR A 21 -7.54 9.65 0.96
N THR A 22 -8.76 10.15 1.06
CA THR A 22 -9.23 10.88 2.23
C THR A 22 -9.38 9.84 3.33
N LEU A 23 -8.27 9.54 4.02
CA LEU A 23 -8.35 8.92 5.34
C LEU A 23 -9.21 9.85 6.19
N MET A 24 -10.38 9.36 6.58
CA MET A 24 -11.27 10.05 7.50
C MET A 24 -10.48 10.48 8.74
N ARG A 25 -10.20 11.77 8.80
CA ARG A 25 -9.79 12.47 10.00
C ARG A 25 -11.05 12.77 10.81
N ASP A 26 -11.60 11.74 11.42
CA ASP A 26 -12.66 11.90 12.40
C ASP A 26 -12.32 11.14 13.68
N SER A 27 -11.29 11.67 14.35
CA SER A 27 -11.14 11.50 15.79
C SER A 27 -10.90 12.90 16.35
N GLY A 28 -11.95 13.49 16.90
CA GLY A 28 -11.94 14.81 17.56
C GLY A 28 -11.10 14.82 18.83
N PHE A 29 -9.79 14.53 18.69
CA PHE A 29 -8.82 14.76 19.75
C PHE A 29 -8.29 16.19 19.66
N PRO A 30 -8.14 16.89 20.76
CA PRO A 30 -7.63 18.26 20.76
C PRO A 30 -6.17 18.28 20.37
N LEU A 31 -5.89 18.57 19.09
CA LEU A 31 -4.57 18.71 18.48
C LEU A 31 -3.61 19.63 19.26
N SER A 32 -4.13 20.49 20.13
CA SER A 32 -3.36 21.40 20.95
C SER A 32 -2.64 20.69 22.14
N ARG A 33 -3.26 19.69 22.73
CA ARG A 33 -2.72 18.98 23.90
C ARG A 33 -1.58 18.03 23.48
N GLU A 34 -1.77 17.29 22.41
CA GLU A 34 -0.74 16.42 21.84
C GLU A 34 0.51 17.20 21.38
N ARG A 35 0.33 18.40 20.82
CA ARG A 35 1.46 19.27 20.44
C ARG A 35 2.24 19.80 21.64
N THR A 36 1.59 20.03 22.77
CA THR A 36 2.27 20.47 24.00
C THR A 36 3.11 19.34 24.56
N GLU A 37 2.53 18.15 24.68
CA GLU A 37 3.22 16.94 25.15
C GLU A 37 4.42 16.58 24.23
N LEU A 38 4.24 16.68 22.91
CA LEU A 38 5.30 16.45 21.95
C LEU A 38 6.43 17.47 22.08
N ARG A 39 6.10 18.74 22.26
CA ARG A 39 7.09 19.79 22.48
C ARG A 39 7.88 19.56 23.77
N GLU A 40 7.21 19.22 24.86
CA GLU A 40 7.85 18.92 26.16
C GLU A 40 8.81 17.74 26.04
N ALA A 41 8.42 16.70 25.30
CA ALA A 41 9.27 15.54 25.05
C ALA A 41 10.51 15.87 24.21
N LEU A 42 10.40 16.82 23.28
CA LEU A 42 11.49 17.24 22.38
C LEU A 42 12.49 18.18 23.04
N VAL A 43 12.05 19.02 23.99
CA VAL A 43 12.89 20.07 24.63
C VAL A 43 14.24 19.55 25.14
N PRO A 44 14.33 18.42 25.88
CA PRO A 44 15.60 17.94 26.43
C PRO A 44 16.50 17.24 25.41
N LEU A 45 16.00 16.92 24.20
CA LEU A 45 16.74 16.13 23.23
C LEU A 45 17.85 16.94 22.55
N PRO A 46 18.98 16.29 22.18
CA PRO A 46 20.05 16.92 21.44
C PRO A 46 19.62 17.28 20.03
N LEU A 47 20.26 18.30 19.40
CA LEU A 47 19.96 18.73 18.04
C LEU A 47 20.08 17.60 16.99
N ALA A 48 20.94 16.61 17.23
CA ALA A 48 21.08 15.42 16.37
C ALA A 48 19.77 14.61 16.23
N ALA A 49 18.88 14.69 17.22
CA ALA A 49 17.58 14.03 17.17
C ALA A 49 16.66 14.58 16.06
N LEU A 50 16.88 15.82 15.59
CA LEU A 50 16.17 16.39 14.45
C LEU A 50 16.60 15.81 13.10
N ARG A 51 17.60 14.91 13.06
CA ARG A 51 18.16 14.34 11.81
C ARG A 51 18.60 15.42 10.81
N ILE A 52 19.16 16.52 11.31
CA ILE A 52 19.72 17.58 10.49
C ILE A 52 21.12 17.22 10.04
N ASP A 53 21.52 17.79 8.91
CA ASP A 53 22.85 17.61 8.35
C ASP A 53 23.92 18.01 9.37
N PRO A 54 25.03 17.25 9.53
CA PRO A 54 26.16 17.62 10.37
C PRO A 54 26.72 19.00 10.07
N ASP A 55 26.71 19.43 8.81
CA ASP A 55 27.16 20.77 8.37
C ASP A 55 26.27 21.89 8.93
N ILE A 56 25.06 21.59 9.33
CA ILE A 56 24.14 22.52 10.00
C ILE A 56 24.25 22.36 11.52
N ALA A 57 24.36 21.14 12.00
CA ALA A 57 24.41 20.84 13.43
C ALA A 57 25.69 21.39 14.11
N ALA A 58 26.86 21.31 13.43
CA ALA A 58 28.13 21.72 14.00
C ALA A 58 28.20 23.22 14.29
N PRO A 59 27.83 24.14 13.36
CA PRO A 59 27.78 25.59 13.64
C PRO A 59 26.81 25.97 14.75
N LEU A 60 25.65 25.26 14.85
CA LEU A 60 24.68 25.49 15.93
C LEU A 60 25.26 25.10 17.30
N ALA A 61 25.93 23.94 17.35
CA ALA A 61 26.62 23.49 18.56
C ALA A 61 27.75 24.45 18.97
N GLN A 62 28.52 24.99 18.00
CA GLN A 62 29.56 26.01 18.26
C GLN A 62 28.96 27.33 18.77
N ALA A 63 27.74 27.68 18.33
CA ALA A 63 27.00 28.82 18.85
C ALA A 63 26.36 28.56 20.25
N GLY A 64 26.64 27.40 20.86
CA GLY A 64 26.15 27.07 22.20
C GLY A 64 24.76 26.40 22.24
N LEU A 65 24.11 26.15 21.09
CA LEU A 65 22.84 25.47 20.98
C LEU A 65 23.06 23.96 20.99
N LYS A 66 22.71 23.30 22.09
CA LYS A 66 22.93 21.87 22.30
C LYS A 66 21.64 21.05 22.28
N THR A 67 20.52 21.68 22.63
CA THR A 67 19.22 21.00 22.75
C THR A 67 18.17 21.62 21.81
N ILE A 68 17.14 20.83 21.49
CA ILE A 68 16.02 21.29 20.68
C ILE A 68 15.27 22.42 21.41
N GLY A 69 15.14 22.35 22.74
CA GLY A 69 14.50 23.41 23.52
C GLY A 69 15.14 24.78 23.30
N GLN A 70 16.48 24.87 23.41
CA GLN A 70 17.21 26.11 23.17
C GLN A 70 16.97 26.67 21.77
N LEU A 71 16.75 25.77 20.80
CA LEU A 71 16.47 26.16 19.42
C LEU A 71 15.04 26.67 19.24
N LEU A 72 14.05 26.05 19.91
CA LEU A 72 12.66 26.44 19.86
C LEU A 72 12.38 27.79 20.53
N ASP A 73 13.26 28.23 21.43
CA ASP A 73 13.16 29.52 22.12
C ASP A 73 13.71 30.68 21.28
N LEU A 74 14.39 30.38 20.16
CA LEU A 74 14.89 31.39 19.24
C LEU A 74 13.80 31.89 18.29
N PRO A 75 13.82 33.18 17.90
CA PRO A 75 12.98 33.68 16.82
C PRO A 75 13.23 32.90 15.52
N ARG A 76 12.19 32.53 14.78
CA ARG A 76 12.31 31.70 13.56
C ARG A 76 13.08 32.36 12.41
N ALA A 77 13.07 33.67 12.34
CA ALA A 77 13.68 34.43 11.22
C ALA A 77 15.22 34.29 11.09
N PRO A 78 16.02 34.39 12.17
CA PRO A 78 17.46 34.27 12.06
C PRO A 78 17.97 32.89 11.62
N PRO A 79 17.44 31.78 12.15
CA PRO A 79 17.79 30.42 11.69
C PRO A 79 17.41 30.14 10.24
N ALA A 80 16.24 30.62 9.79
CA ALA A 80 15.79 30.44 8.41
C ALA A 80 16.69 31.14 7.40
N ALA A 81 17.16 32.36 7.71
CA ALA A 81 18.06 33.14 6.84
C ALA A 81 19.44 32.47 6.71
N ARG A 82 19.96 31.85 7.78
CA ARG A 82 21.31 31.26 7.84
C ARG A 82 21.40 29.82 7.37
N PHE A 83 20.38 29.00 7.67
CA PHE A 83 20.42 27.54 7.50
C PHE A 83 19.43 26.99 6.48
N ARG A 84 18.77 27.83 5.68
CA ARG A 84 17.83 27.51 4.65
C ARG A 84 16.46 26.97 5.17
N GLN A 85 15.48 27.02 4.31
CA GLN A 85 14.10 26.55 4.52
C GLN A 85 14.01 25.08 4.98
N TYR A 86 14.96 24.23 4.60
CA TYR A 86 15.07 22.84 5.01
C TYR A 86 15.10 22.66 6.55
N PHE A 87 15.90 23.51 7.24
CA PHE A 87 16.03 23.41 8.70
C PHE A 87 14.75 23.77 9.43
N VAL A 88 14.06 24.82 9.01
CA VAL A 88 12.75 25.20 9.58
C VAL A 88 11.74 24.09 9.35
N ARG A 89 11.73 23.50 8.16
CA ARG A 89 10.87 22.37 7.82
C ARG A 89 11.09 21.18 8.75
N ARG A 90 12.34 20.83 9.07
CA ARG A 90 12.66 19.74 10.02
C ARG A 90 12.12 20.00 11.42
N ILE A 91 12.14 21.23 11.89
CA ILE A 91 11.53 21.64 13.16
C ILE A 91 10.01 21.49 13.09
N ASP A 92 9.39 21.97 12.02
CA ASP A 92 7.95 21.92 11.84
C ASP A 92 7.44 20.46 11.71
N GLN A 93 8.21 19.59 11.08
CA GLN A 93 7.94 18.15 11.04
C GLN A 93 8.08 17.51 12.43
N ALA A 94 9.13 17.84 13.19
CA ALA A 94 9.32 17.31 14.54
C ALA A 94 8.21 17.75 15.49
N LEU A 95 7.64 18.95 15.31
CA LEU A 95 6.53 19.48 16.09
C LEU A 95 5.14 19.04 15.58
N GLY A 96 5.07 18.23 14.52
CA GLY A 96 3.82 17.82 13.90
C GLY A 96 3.02 18.98 13.27
N ILE A 97 3.70 20.05 12.89
CA ILE A 97 3.11 21.19 12.16
C ILE A 97 3.05 20.85 10.66
N GLU A 98 4.07 20.19 10.15
CA GLU A 98 4.16 19.67 8.79
C GLU A 98 4.27 18.15 8.83
N ASP A 99 3.54 17.45 7.97
CA ASP A 99 3.60 16.00 7.88
C ASP A 99 4.96 15.53 7.32
N GLU A 100 5.60 14.57 8.00
CA GLU A 100 6.78 13.87 7.47
C GLU A 100 6.34 12.48 6.97
N PRO A 101 6.37 12.23 5.65
CA PRO A 101 6.11 10.90 5.15
C PRO A 101 7.26 9.97 5.56
N ILE A 102 6.96 8.99 6.39
CA ILE A 102 7.90 7.93 6.77
C ILE A 102 7.62 6.69 5.96
N THR A 103 8.68 6.04 5.47
CA THR A 103 8.56 4.71 4.86
C THR A 103 9.02 3.66 5.89
N PRO A 104 8.09 3.05 6.63
CA PRO A 104 8.46 2.07 7.64
C PRO A 104 9.10 0.84 6.97
N ARG A 105 10.16 0.30 7.57
CA ARG A 105 10.65 -1.03 7.21
C ARG A 105 9.68 -2.06 7.76
N LEU A 106 8.78 -2.51 6.92
CA LEU A 106 7.88 -3.59 7.26
C LEU A 106 8.69 -4.91 7.36
N PRO A 107 8.36 -5.79 8.31
CA PRO A 107 8.93 -7.12 8.35
C PRO A 107 8.61 -7.86 7.04
N LEU A 108 9.49 -8.78 6.66
CA LEU A 108 9.23 -9.63 5.50
C LEU A 108 7.94 -10.43 5.73
N PRO A 109 7.08 -10.57 4.72
CA PRO A 109 5.89 -11.40 4.82
C PRO A 109 6.24 -12.82 5.22
N SER A 110 5.44 -13.43 6.11
CA SER A 110 5.66 -14.81 6.59
C SER A 110 5.59 -15.84 5.46
N PHE A 111 4.86 -15.51 4.39
CA PHE A 111 4.72 -16.35 3.21
C PHE A 111 5.25 -15.58 2.00
N LEU A 112 6.40 -16.04 1.49
CA LEU A 112 7.13 -15.42 0.40
C LEU A 112 7.81 -16.51 -0.43
N ALA A 113 7.74 -16.36 -1.75
CA ALA A 113 8.48 -17.15 -2.73
C ALA A 113 9.22 -16.21 -3.68
N GLU A 114 10.46 -16.53 -4.05
CA GLU A 114 11.31 -15.66 -4.89
C GLU A 114 12.07 -16.51 -5.91
N GLN A 115 12.13 -16.01 -7.14
CA GLN A 115 12.95 -16.57 -8.21
C GLN A 115 13.94 -15.53 -8.69
N ARG A 116 15.24 -15.92 -8.71
CA ARG A 116 16.33 -15.13 -9.30
C ARG A 116 16.72 -15.73 -10.64
N PHE A 117 17.03 -14.89 -11.58
CA PHE A 117 17.42 -15.29 -12.93
C PHE A 117 18.90 -14.96 -13.17
N ALA A 118 19.63 -15.87 -13.79
CA ALA A 118 21.01 -15.64 -14.23
C ALA A 118 21.05 -14.64 -15.42
N GLU A 119 20.03 -14.72 -16.28
CA GLU A 119 19.79 -13.77 -17.37
C GLU A 119 18.42 -13.13 -17.16
N PRO A 120 18.31 -11.78 -17.29
CA PRO A 120 17.05 -11.08 -17.07
C PRO A 120 15.96 -11.54 -18.04
N ILE A 121 14.75 -11.73 -17.54
CA ILE A 121 13.59 -12.09 -18.35
C ILE A 121 12.72 -10.85 -18.62
N GLY A 122 12.21 -10.73 -19.85
CA GLY A 122 11.36 -9.59 -20.26
C GLY A 122 10.07 -10.00 -20.97
N ARG A 123 9.95 -11.30 -21.34
CA ARG A 123 8.75 -11.77 -22.05
C ARG A 123 7.62 -11.98 -21.07
N ALA A 124 6.43 -11.52 -21.41
CA ALA A 124 5.24 -11.68 -20.56
C ALA A 124 4.97 -13.16 -20.22
N GLU A 125 5.20 -14.07 -21.15
CA GLU A 125 5.01 -15.51 -20.95
C GLU A 125 5.93 -16.07 -19.86
N ASP A 126 7.22 -15.67 -19.86
CA ASP A 126 8.21 -16.10 -18.88
C ASP A 126 7.85 -15.57 -17.48
N VAL A 127 7.43 -14.31 -17.40
CA VAL A 127 6.96 -13.69 -16.16
C VAL A 127 5.73 -14.41 -15.61
N LEU A 128 4.73 -14.69 -16.46
CA LEU A 128 3.50 -15.38 -16.05
C LEU A 128 3.76 -16.86 -15.70
N GLY A 129 4.71 -17.50 -16.38
CA GLY A 129 5.17 -18.84 -16.03
C GLY A 129 5.83 -18.87 -14.65
N THR A 130 6.68 -17.89 -14.38
CA THR A 130 7.34 -17.73 -13.07
C THR A 130 6.33 -17.44 -11.96
N ILE A 131 5.35 -16.57 -12.21
CA ILE A 131 4.28 -16.30 -11.24
C ILE A 131 3.54 -17.57 -10.84
N LEU A 132 3.24 -18.44 -11.80
CA LEU A 132 2.59 -19.72 -11.53
C LEU A 132 3.46 -20.65 -10.66
N GLN A 133 4.76 -20.73 -10.96
CA GLN A 133 5.70 -21.52 -10.18
C GLN A 133 5.75 -20.99 -8.73
N LEU A 134 5.95 -19.68 -8.54
CA LEU A 134 5.99 -19.07 -7.22
C LEU A 134 4.67 -19.23 -6.47
N ALA A 135 3.53 -19.14 -7.18
CA ALA A 135 2.22 -19.38 -6.59
C ALA A 135 2.05 -20.82 -6.08
N ARG A 136 2.62 -21.81 -6.77
CA ARG A 136 2.65 -23.22 -6.30
C ARG A 136 3.50 -23.39 -5.05
N GLU A 137 4.64 -22.75 -4.97
CA GLU A 137 5.51 -22.77 -3.78
C GLU A 137 4.81 -22.08 -2.60
N LEU A 138 4.24 -20.91 -2.83
CA LEU A 138 3.50 -20.15 -1.81
C LEU A 138 2.28 -20.93 -1.32
N ALA A 139 1.53 -21.57 -2.22
CA ALA A 139 0.37 -22.38 -1.89
C ALA A 139 0.73 -23.54 -0.96
N ARG A 140 1.83 -24.27 -1.26
CA ARG A 140 2.32 -25.36 -0.40
C ARG A 140 2.73 -24.85 0.99
N ALA A 141 3.36 -23.66 1.05
CA ALA A 141 3.73 -23.06 2.33
C ALA A 141 2.48 -22.66 3.15
N MET A 142 1.51 -22.02 2.54
CA MET A 142 0.25 -21.65 3.20
C MET A 142 -0.57 -22.86 3.61
N GLU A 143 -0.57 -23.92 2.82
CA GLU A 143 -1.31 -25.17 3.11
C GLU A 143 -0.83 -25.83 4.39
N ARG A 144 0.49 -25.95 4.57
CA ARG A 144 1.08 -26.51 5.81
C ARG A 144 0.64 -25.77 7.07
N HIS A 145 0.22 -24.51 6.95
CA HIS A 145 -0.22 -23.67 8.07
C HIS A 145 -1.75 -23.45 8.09
N GLY A 146 -2.52 -24.12 7.22
CA GLY A 146 -3.98 -23.94 7.14
C GLY A 146 -4.38 -22.49 6.79
N LYS A 147 -3.60 -21.81 5.95
CA LYS A 147 -3.81 -20.42 5.57
C LYS A 147 -4.17 -20.26 4.10
N GLY A 148 -4.86 -19.16 3.78
CA GLY A 148 -5.09 -18.66 2.43
C GLY A 148 -4.82 -17.16 2.36
N ALA A 149 -4.40 -16.66 1.22
CA ALA A 149 -4.08 -15.26 1.02
C ALA A 149 -5.34 -14.42 0.82
N ARG A 150 -5.38 -13.25 1.48
CA ARG A 150 -6.38 -12.18 1.28
C ARG A 150 -5.80 -11.00 0.50
N ARG A 151 -4.50 -10.82 0.59
CA ARG A 151 -3.76 -9.81 -0.19
C ARG A 151 -2.43 -10.39 -0.62
N LEU A 152 -2.22 -10.40 -1.92
CA LEU A 152 -1.00 -10.87 -2.56
C LEU A 152 -0.29 -9.69 -3.21
N GLN A 153 1.02 -9.73 -3.23
CA GLN A 153 1.86 -8.76 -3.91
C GLN A 153 2.91 -9.48 -4.75
N ILE A 154 3.06 -9.05 -6.00
CA ILE A 154 4.23 -9.37 -6.79
C ILE A 154 5.16 -8.17 -6.81
N ALA A 155 6.46 -8.42 -6.62
CA ALA A 155 7.51 -7.44 -6.80
C ALA A 155 8.42 -7.90 -7.94
N LEU A 156 8.50 -7.07 -8.97
CA LEU A 156 9.32 -7.26 -10.16
C LEU A 156 10.54 -6.35 -10.04
N PHE A 157 11.70 -6.93 -9.85
CA PHE A 157 12.97 -6.20 -9.71
C PHE A 157 13.63 -6.13 -11.08
N ARG A 158 13.82 -4.92 -11.57
CA ARG A 158 14.49 -4.67 -12.85
C ARG A 158 15.99 -4.53 -12.67
N THR A 159 16.72 -4.84 -13.73
CA THR A 159 18.19 -4.70 -13.76
C THR A 159 18.68 -3.27 -13.57
N ASP A 160 17.85 -2.25 -13.85
CA ASP A 160 18.16 -0.83 -13.61
C ASP A 160 17.88 -0.37 -12.16
N GLY A 161 17.57 -1.32 -11.25
CA GLY A 161 17.30 -1.04 -9.84
C GLY A 161 15.87 -0.60 -9.52
N LYS A 162 15.01 -0.43 -10.51
CA LYS A 162 13.59 -0.13 -10.28
C LYS A 162 12.85 -1.37 -9.80
N VAL A 163 11.84 -1.15 -8.95
CA VAL A 163 10.99 -2.23 -8.43
C VAL A 163 9.52 -1.87 -8.66
N ALA A 164 8.86 -2.62 -9.52
CA ALA A 164 7.41 -2.54 -9.68
C ALA A 164 6.74 -3.45 -8.64
N ARG A 165 5.78 -2.91 -7.89
CA ARG A 165 4.97 -3.65 -6.92
C ARG A 165 3.52 -3.61 -7.33
N ILE A 166 2.93 -4.80 -7.44
CA ILE A 166 1.57 -4.99 -7.94
C ILE A 166 0.81 -5.79 -6.91
N ASP A 167 -0.22 -5.18 -6.35
CA ASP A 167 -1.06 -5.77 -5.31
C ASP A 167 -2.37 -6.29 -5.90
N VAL A 168 -2.82 -7.43 -5.40
CA VAL A 168 -4.15 -7.97 -5.66
C VAL A 168 -4.81 -8.41 -4.36
N GLY A 169 -6.07 -8.03 -4.16
CA GLY A 169 -6.92 -8.45 -3.05
C GLY A 169 -7.84 -9.58 -3.48
N THR A 170 -8.30 -10.38 -2.50
CA THR A 170 -9.27 -11.45 -2.71
C THR A 170 -10.46 -11.30 -1.77
N ALA A 171 -11.66 -11.60 -2.25
CA ALA A 171 -12.90 -11.56 -1.47
C ALA A 171 -12.99 -12.69 -0.43
N ALA A 172 -12.28 -13.80 -0.69
CA ALA A 172 -12.17 -14.93 0.23
C ALA A 172 -10.71 -15.41 0.27
N PRO A 173 -10.28 -16.10 1.35
CA PRO A 173 -8.93 -16.65 1.44
C PRO A 173 -8.63 -17.58 0.26
N LEU A 174 -7.58 -17.27 -0.49
CA LEU A 174 -7.21 -17.95 -1.72
C LEU A 174 -5.86 -18.66 -1.58
N ARG A 175 -5.76 -19.90 -2.10
CA ARG A 175 -4.52 -20.68 -2.13
C ARG A 175 -4.25 -21.34 -3.48
N GLU A 176 -5.22 -21.36 -4.38
CA GLU A 176 -5.13 -22.03 -5.68
C GLU A 176 -4.17 -21.31 -6.63
N PRO A 177 -3.06 -21.95 -7.10
CA PRO A 177 -2.02 -21.28 -7.88
C PRO A 177 -2.52 -20.70 -9.21
N GLU A 178 -3.39 -21.43 -9.92
CA GLU A 178 -3.94 -20.98 -11.22
C GLU A 178 -4.83 -19.76 -11.06
N ARG A 179 -5.56 -19.64 -9.95
CA ARG A 179 -6.36 -18.47 -9.64
C ARG A 179 -5.50 -17.27 -9.30
N ILE A 180 -4.47 -17.48 -8.47
CA ILE A 180 -3.48 -16.44 -8.14
C ILE A 180 -2.86 -15.90 -9.44
N ARG A 181 -2.41 -16.78 -10.32
CA ARG A 181 -1.87 -16.39 -11.63
C ARG A 181 -2.87 -15.57 -12.44
N ARG A 182 -4.13 -16.01 -12.51
CA ARG A 182 -5.18 -15.31 -13.28
C ARG A 182 -5.42 -13.89 -12.77
N LEU A 183 -5.45 -13.67 -11.46
CA LEU A 183 -5.58 -12.32 -10.88
C LEU A 183 -4.44 -11.40 -11.31
N PHE A 184 -3.20 -11.91 -11.34
CA PHE A 184 -2.05 -11.13 -11.81
C PHE A 184 -2.10 -10.87 -13.31
N ILE A 185 -2.60 -11.81 -14.13
CA ILE A 185 -2.86 -11.56 -15.56
C ILE A 185 -3.84 -10.42 -15.74
N ASP A 186 -5.00 -10.49 -15.08
CA ASP A 186 -6.04 -9.45 -15.15
C ASP A 186 -5.48 -8.08 -14.70
N LYS A 187 -4.65 -8.04 -13.65
CA LYS A 187 -4.03 -6.81 -13.14
C LYS A 187 -2.95 -6.26 -14.06
N LEU A 188 -2.03 -7.10 -14.51
CA LEU A 188 -0.95 -6.71 -15.44
C LEU A 188 -1.49 -6.19 -16.77
N THR A 189 -2.56 -6.80 -17.29
CA THR A 189 -3.24 -6.33 -18.50
C THR A 189 -3.81 -4.93 -18.34
N THR A 190 -4.26 -4.57 -17.12
CA THR A 190 -4.80 -3.23 -16.83
C THR A 190 -3.70 -2.18 -16.68
N LEU A 191 -2.53 -2.56 -16.15
CA LEU A 191 -1.40 -1.65 -15.92
C LEU A 191 -0.67 -1.27 -17.23
N GLY A 192 -0.77 -2.10 -18.28
CA GLY A 192 -0.14 -1.81 -19.57
C GLY A 192 1.35 -1.47 -19.45
N ASP A 193 1.73 -0.29 -19.91
CA ASP A 193 3.13 0.18 -19.95
C ASP A 193 3.75 0.45 -18.56
N GLU A 194 2.97 0.55 -17.49
CA GLU A 194 3.51 0.69 -16.13
C GLU A 194 4.30 -0.54 -15.67
N ALA A 195 4.04 -1.70 -16.28
CA ALA A 195 4.77 -2.94 -16.05
C ALA A 195 5.88 -3.19 -17.07
N ASP A 196 6.33 -2.14 -17.79
CA ASP A 196 7.40 -2.26 -18.79
C ASP A 196 8.65 -2.94 -18.21
N PRO A 197 9.08 -4.08 -18.77
CA PRO A 197 10.26 -4.80 -18.30
C PRO A 197 11.57 -4.04 -18.53
N GLY A 198 11.61 -3.05 -19.44
CA GLY A 198 12.84 -2.35 -19.81
C GLY A 198 13.92 -3.33 -20.26
N PHE A 199 15.06 -3.40 -19.54
CA PHE A 199 16.15 -4.35 -19.81
C PHE A 199 15.91 -5.74 -19.20
N GLY A 200 14.74 -6.00 -18.64
CA GLY A 200 14.35 -7.27 -18.04
C GLY A 200 14.35 -7.26 -16.52
N PHE A 201 13.72 -8.30 -15.96
CA PHE A 201 13.66 -8.56 -14.52
C PHE A 201 14.70 -9.62 -14.14
N ASP A 202 15.48 -9.33 -13.12
CA ASP A 202 16.49 -10.24 -12.54
C ASP A 202 15.96 -11.01 -11.33
N VAL A 203 14.91 -10.48 -10.67
CA VAL A 203 14.23 -11.14 -9.56
C VAL A 203 12.72 -10.93 -9.65
N ILE A 204 11.96 -11.99 -9.43
CA ILE A 204 10.52 -11.94 -9.22
C ILE A 204 10.21 -12.52 -7.85
N ARG A 205 9.43 -11.77 -7.07
CA ARG A 205 9.02 -12.16 -5.72
C ARG A 205 7.51 -12.11 -5.60
N LEU A 206 6.92 -13.20 -5.09
CA LEU A 206 5.50 -13.28 -4.76
C LEU A 206 5.33 -13.42 -3.25
N SER A 207 4.49 -12.58 -2.66
CA SER A 207 4.27 -12.53 -1.22
C SER A 207 2.78 -12.55 -0.90
N ALA A 208 2.40 -13.22 0.18
CA ALA A 208 1.09 -13.06 0.80
C ALA A 208 1.22 -12.07 1.96
N LEU A 209 0.73 -10.84 1.75
CA LEU A 209 0.81 -9.75 2.72
C LEU A 209 -0.18 -9.90 3.85
N VAL A 210 -1.38 -10.40 3.53
CA VAL A 210 -2.44 -10.68 4.50
C VAL A 210 -2.91 -12.11 4.26
N VAL A 211 -2.97 -12.89 5.32
CA VAL A 211 -3.42 -14.28 5.28
C VAL A 211 -4.47 -14.53 6.35
N GLU A 212 -5.47 -15.33 6.01
CA GLU A 212 -6.51 -15.78 6.91
C GLU A 212 -6.52 -17.31 7.01
N ARG A 213 -7.24 -17.84 7.99
CA ARG A 213 -7.46 -19.29 8.10
C ARG A 213 -8.27 -19.79 6.89
N LEU A 214 -7.79 -20.84 6.29
CA LEU A 214 -8.46 -21.53 5.21
C LEU A 214 -8.54 -23.00 5.56
N ASP A 215 -9.67 -23.41 6.15
CA ASP A 215 -9.93 -24.81 6.48
C ASP A 215 -10.08 -25.62 5.18
N PRO A 216 -9.61 -26.86 5.16
CA PRO A 216 -9.79 -27.72 4.01
C PRO A 216 -11.30 -27.92 3.80
N VAL A 217 -11.82 -27.38 2.73
CA VAL A 217 -13.20 -27.60 2.33
C VAL A 217 -13.26 -29.00 1.72
N GLN A 218 -14.05 -29.88 2.32
CA GLN A 218 -14.39 -31.14 1.70
C GLN A 218 -14.97 -30.86 0.32
N ALA A 219 -14.30 -31.32 -0.73
CA ALA A 219 -14.86 -31.25 -2.07
C ALA A 219 -16.13 -32.11 -2.09
N GLY A 220 -17.26 -31.45 -1.85
CA GLY A 220 -18.56 -32.08 -2.01
C GLY A 220 -18.70 -32.52 -3.47
N LEU A 221 -19.36 -33.64 -3.68
CA LEU A 221 -19.68 -34.20 -4.99
C LEU A 221 -20.59 -33.28 -5.84
N SER A 222 -20.99 -32.14 -5.31
CA SER A 222 -21.82 -31.13 -6.00
C SER A 222 -20.91 -30.21 -6.85
N ALA A 223 -21.14 -30.29 -8.14
CA ALA A 223 -20.53 -29.38 -9.12
C ALA A 223 -20.87 -27.91 -8.77
N GLY A 224 -19.85 -27.09 -8.45
CA GLY A 224 -19.92 -25.64 -8.31
C GLY A 224 -20.58 -25.16 -7.01
N ASP A 225 -19.78 -24.61 -6.11
CA ASP A 225 -20.29 -23.79 -5.02
C ASP A 225 -20.55 -22.37 -5.58
N PRO A 226 -21.82 -21.93 -5.72
CA PRO A 226 -22.14 -20.61 -6.29
C PRO A 226 -21.48 -19.47 -5.52
N ALA A 227 -21.28 -19.61 -4.22
CA ALA A 227 -20.63 -18.61 -3.39
C ALA A 227 -19.14 -18.46 -3.77
N ARG A 228 -18.49 -19.55 -4.11
CA ARG A 228 -17.11 -19.55 -4.61
C ARG A 228 -17.00 -18.90 -5.98
N GLU A 229 -17.93 -19.17 -6.88
CA GLU A 229 -17.92 -18.55 -8.22
C GLU A 229 -18.15 -17.05 -8.14
N ILE A 230 -19.08 -16.61 -7.28
CA ILE A 230 -19.30 -15.18 -7.02
C ILE A 230 -18.04 -14.52 -6.44
N ALA A 231 -17.39 -15.15 -5.43
CA ALA A 231 -16.15 -14.64 -4.88
C ALA A 231 -15.06 -14.49 -5.96
N HIS A 232 -14.96 -15.45 -6.88
CA HIS A 232 -14.05 -15.37 -8.03
C HIS A 232 -14.34 -14.22 -8.97
N LEU A 233 -15.62 -14.00 -9.28
CA LEU A 233 -16.02 -12.89 -10.12
C LEU A 233 -15.66 -11.57 -9.44
N ILE A 234 -15.93 -11.45 -8.15
CA ILE A 234 -15.56 -10.28 -7.35
C ILE A 234 -14.04 -10.06 -7.38
N ASP A 235 -13.24 -11.09 -7.14
CA ASP A 235 -11.78 -11.02 -7.17
C ASP A 235 -11.25 -10.47 -8.50
N ARG A 236 -11.80 -10.97 -9.61
CA ARG A 236 -11.42 -10.51 -10.95
C ARG A 236 -11.85 -9.07 -11.22
N LEU A 237 -13.04 -8.67 -10.79
CA LEU A 237 -13.51 -7.29 -10.89
C LEU A 237 -12.62 -6.36 -10.07
N MET A 238 -12.26 -6.73 -8.84
CA MET A 238 -11.35 -5.97 -8.00
C MET A 238 -9.95 -5.86 -8.59
N ALA A 239 -9.42 -6.94 -9.19
CA ALA A 239 -8.12 -6.92 -9.85
C ALA A 239 -8.10 -5.98 -11.07
N ARG A 240 -9.21 -5.91 -11.80
CA ARG A 240 -9.33 -5.14 -13.05
C ARG A 240 -9.69 -3.68 -12.84
N PHE A 241 -10.59 -3.38 -11.92
CA PHE A 241 -11.16 -2.04 -11.73
C PHE A 241 -10.68 -1.35 -10.45
N GLY A 242 -10.02 -2.06 -9.54
CA GLY A 242 -9.66 -1.58 -8.21
C GLY A 242 -10.65 -2.07 -7.13
N ALA A 243 -10.16 -2.25 -5.91
CA ALA A 243 -10.97 -2.75 -4.79
C ALA A 243 -12.07 -1.76 -4.38
N GLU A 244 -11.80 -0.47 -4.52
CA GLU A 244 -12.72 0.64 -4.21
C GLU A 244 -13.91 0.73 -5.18
N CYS A 245 -13.79 0.17 -6.38
CA CYS A 245 -14.87 0.16 -7.38
C CYS A 245 -15.87 -0.98 -7.17
N VAL A 246 -15.55 -1.94 -6.28
CA VAL A 246 -16.42 -3.09 -6.02
C VAL A 246 -16.97 -2.99 -4.60
N GLN A 247 -18.25 -2.68 -4.49
CA GLN A 247 -18.94 -2.49 -3.22
C GLN A 247 -20.00 -3.56 -3.02
N ARG A 248 -20.17 -3.98 -1.78
CA ARG A 248 -21.27 -4.85 -1.38
C ARG A 248 -22.28 -4.04 -0.59
N LEU A 249 -23.50 -4.06 -1.05
CA LEU A 249 -24.62 -3.50 -0.28
C LEU A 249 -24.93 -4.42 0.89
N VAL A 250 -25.01 -3.85 2.08
CA VAL A 250 -25.39 -4.55 3.31
C VAL A 250 -26.65 -3.88 3.83
N SER A 251 -27.74 -4.62 3.86
CA SER A 251 -28.99 -4.09 4.43
C SER A 251 -28.80 -3.73 5.89
N GLN A 252 -29.21 -2.52 6.27
CA GLN A 252 -29.24 -2.07 7.65
C GLN A 252 -30.67 -1.98 8.13
N ASP A 253 -30.89 -2.39 9.39
CA ASP A 253 -32.21 -2.23 10.03
C ASP A 253 -32.39 -0.78 10.46
N THR A 254 -32.90 0.03 9.54
CA THR A 254 -33.19 1.45 9.75
C THR A 254 -34.57 1.78 9.15
N HIS A 255 -35.29 2.68 9.83
CA HIS A 255 -36.57 3.21 9.36
C HIS A 255 -36.42 4.32 8.30
N ILE A 256 -35.20 4.72 7.98
CA ILE A 256 -34.88 5.71 6.95
C ILE A 256 -34.49 4.96 5.67
N PRO A 257 -35.32 4.95 4.61
CA PRO A 257 -35.06 4.16 3.40
C PRO A 257 -33.73 4.46 2.72
N GLU A 258 -33.28 5.72 2.78
CA GLU A 258 -32.03 6.19 2.18
C GLU A 258 -30.78 5.63 2.89
N LEU A 259 -30.92 5.15 4.13
CA LEU A 259 -29.84 4.57 4.92
C LEU A 259 -29.99 3.05 5.08
N ALA A 260 -30.93 2.42 4.38
CA ALA A 260 -31.21 0.99 4.50
C ALA A 260 -30.25 0.10 3.67
N SER A 261 -29.34 0.71 2.88
CA SER A 261 -28.37 -0.02 2.04
C SER A 261 -27.04 0.70 1.94
#